data_7f5a94c4c4f9aecf189fc7e5f7ab0bf0
#
_entry.id   7f5a94c4c4f9aecf189fc7e5f7ab0bf0
#
_cell.length_a   1.000
_cell.length_b   1.000
_cell.length_c   1.000
_cell.angle_alpha   90.00
_cell.angle_beta   90.00
_cell.angle_gamma   90.00
#
_symmetry.space_group_name_H-M   'P 1'
#
loop_
_entity.id
_entity.type
_entity.pdbx_description
1 polymer ?
#
loop_
_entity_poly.entity_id
_entity_poly.type
_entity_poly.pdbx_seq_one_letter_code
_entity_poly.pdbx_strand_id
1 'polypeptide(L)'
;MILIGESLNVISKVIGTAFKERDAKPIQEEALDQKEKGMDYIDINLGPAKKDGHELMPWVVQTVQEVVPDVPLALDTSNIDAIEAALKVYKETPQPPLINSIMVRPERYERMVPLAAEHNADFIALMWGPEGLPRDENERAALCVELIYFANEAGIPNDKIWVDGIVTPLNIQQPQLMSLMTFQEMLPEIAPEAKSTCGLSNISNGPPEHLRPILNQTYMVMLQKCGMASVIADTLDDQLIDIAKGKR
;
A
#
# COMPACT_ATOMS: atom_id res chain seq x y z
N MET A 1 10.88 -9.90 -4.41
CA MET A 1 9.66 -9.07 -4.36
C MET A 1 9.77 -8.11 -3.18
N ILE A 2 9.34 -6.86 -3.31
CA ILE A 2 9.27 -5.88 -2.21
C ILE A 2 8.09 -6.24 -1.31
N LEU A 3 8.28 -6.19 0.00
CA LEU A 3 7.24 -6.47 0.99
C LEU A 3 6.91 -5.21 1.79
N ILE A 4 5.63 -4.86 1.83
CA ILE A 4 5.08 -3.78 2.66
C ILE A 4 4.29 -4.45 3.78
N GLY A 5 4.74 -4.31 5.03
CA GLY A 5 4.11 -4.98 6.17
C GLY A 5 2.85 -4.26 6.64
N GLU A 6 1.72 -4.98 6.79
CA GLU A 6 0.39 -4.40 7.07
C GLU A 6 -0.05 -4.46 8.54
N SER A 7 0.82 -4.86 9.47
CA SER A 7 0.39 -5.15 10.85
C SER A 7 0.17 -3.92 11.73
N LEU A 8 0.71 -2.73 11.38
CA LEU A 8 0.37 -1.47 12.08
C LEU A 8 -0.98 -0.93 11.61
N ASN A 9 -2.05 -1.67 11.91
CA ASN A 9 -3.38 -1.42 11.39
C ASN A 9 -4.41 -1.16 12.51
N VAL A 10 -5.23 -0.13 12.34
CA VAL A 10 -6.27 0.28 13.31
C VAL A 10 -7.30 -0.80 13.61
N ILE A 11 -7.49 -1.79 12.71
CA ILE A 11 -8.42 -2.91 12.95
C ILE A 11 -7.86 -3.95 13.94
N SER A 12 -6.56 -4.00 14.15
CA SER A 12 -5.94 -4.80 15.20
C SER A 12 -6.41 -4.30 16.58
N LYS A 13 -6.84 -5.20 17.45
CA LYS A 13 -7.27 -4.80 18.80
C LYS A 13 -6.13 -4.16 19.61
N VAL A 14 -4.92 -4.68 19.48
CA VAL A 14 -3.74 -4.16 20.19
C VAL A 14 -3.32 -2.83 19.61
N ILE A 15 -3.06 -2.77 18.32
CA ILE A 15 -2.55 -1.57 17.64
C ILE A 15 -3.63 -0.47 17.61
N GLY A 16 -4.89 -0.81 17.33
CA GLY A 16 -5.99 0.17 17.34
C GLY A 16 -6.23 0.78 18.73
N THR A 17 -6.03 0.00 19.81
CA THR A 17 -6.06 0.55 21.19
C THR A 17 -4.83 1.45 21.42
N ALA A 18 -3.64 1.02 21.05
CA ALA A 18 -2.42 1.79 21.18
C ALA A 18 -2.51 3.14 20.43
N PHE A 19 -3.05 3.17 19.22
CA PHE A 19 -3.32 4.40 18.49
C PHE A 19 -4.26 5.34 19.24
N LYS A 20 -5.36 4.81 19.77
CA LYS A 20 -6.39 5.59 20.50
C LYS A 20 -5.85 6.16 21.82
N GLU A 21 -5.06 5.38 22.55
CA GLU A 21 -4.53 5.74 23.88
C GLU A 21 -3.19 6.47 23.80
N ARG A 22 -2.61 6.61 22.60
CA ARG A 22 -1.27 7.16 22.37
C ARG A 22 -0.19 6.35 23.14
N ASP A 23 -0.36 5.03 23.20
CA ASP A 23 0.65 4.14 23.77
C ASP A 23 1.68 3.77 22.70
N ALA A 24 2.89 4.33 22.84
CA ALA A 24 3.97 4.12 21.89
C ALA A 24 4.51 2.69 21.88
N LYS A 25 4.47 2.00 23.04
CA LYS A 25 5.19 0.73 23.22
C LYS A 25 4.72 -0.38 22.27
N PRO A 26 3.41 -0.72 22.15
CA PRO A 26 2.98 -1.76 21.21
C PRO A 26 3.26 -1.41 19.74
N ILE A 27 3.24 -0.13 19.39
CA ILE A 27 3.53 0.36 18.04
C ILE A 27 5.02 0.15 17.71
N GLN A 28 5.89 0.48 18.63
CA GLN A 28 7.34 0.32 18.48
C GLN A 28 7.76 -1.15 18.45
N GLU A 29 7.16 -1.98 19.29
CA GLU A 29 7.39 -3.44 19.30
C GLU A 29 6.99 -4.06 17.96
N GLU A 30 5.83 -3.69 17.40
CA GLU A 30 5.38 -4.18 16.10
C GLU A 30 6.28 -3.69 14.96
N ALA A 31 6.72 -2.42 15.00
CA ALA A 31 7.63 -1.88 13.99
C ALA A 31 8.99 -2.61 13.98
N LEU A 32 9.52 -2.94 15.16
CA LEU A 32 10.76 -3.71 15.29
C LEU A 32 10.60 -5.15 14.77
N ASP A 33 9.47 -5.82 15.08
CA ASP A 33 9.16 -7.16 14.57
C ASP A 33 9.09 -7.17 13.02
N GLN A 34 8.42 -6.21 12.42
CA GLN A 34 8.34 -6.09 10.95
C GLN A 34 9.71 -5.87 10.32
N LYS A 35 10.56 -5.03 10.92
CA LYS A 35 11.94 -4.83 10.47
C LYS A 35 12.77 -6.12 10.60
N GLU A 36 12.66 -6.84 11.71
CA GLU A 36 13.38 -8.10 11.93
C GLU A 36 12.97 -9.18 10.92
N LYS A 37 11.69 -9.24 10.57
CA LYS A 37 11.15 -10.11 9.50
C LYS A 37 11.54 -9.69 8.09
N GLY A 38 12.16 -8.53 7.94
CA GLY A 38 12.72 -8.05 6.67
C GLY A 38 11.68 -7.41 5.76
N MET A 39 10.67 -6.72 6.33
CA MET A 39 9.81 -5.84 5.55
C MET A 39 10.61 -4.70 4.97
N ASP A 40 10.36 -4.40 3.68
CA ASP A 40 11.04 -3.31 2.97
C ASP A 40 10.38 -1.96 3.25
N TYR A 41 9.08 -1.96 3.58
CA TYR A 41 8.27 -0.84 4.05
C TYR A 41 7.38 -1.29 5.21
N ILE A 42 7.01 -0.35 6.08
CA ILE A 42 5.99 -0.55 7.11
C ILE A 42 4.79 0.32 6.78
N ASP A 43 3.62 -0.29 6.60
CA ASP A 43 2.37 0.41 6.36
C ASP A 43 1.71 0.81 7.67
N ILE A 44 1.44 2.12 7.83
CA ILE A 44 0.73 2.69 8.97
C ILE A 44 -0.71 2.96 8.55
N ASN A 45 -1.62 2.06 8.91
CA ASN A 45 -3.01 2.14 8.53
C ASN A 45 -3.90 2.67 9.67
N LEU A 46 -4.32 3.92 9.54
CA LEU A 46 -5.23 4.58 10.50
C LEU A 46 -6.70 4.50 10.08
N GLY A 47 -7.00 3.84 8.95
CA GLY A 47 -8.33 3.88 8.37
C GLY A 47 -8.74 5.32 8.00
N PRO A 48 -10.04 5.68 8.11
CA PRO A 48 -10.53 7.00 7.69
C PRO A 48 -10.01 8.17 8.54
N ALA A 49 -9.65 7.94 9.80
CA ALA A 49 -9.07 8.91 10.76
C ALA A 49 -9.69 10.33 10.69
N LYS A 50 -11.04 10.41 10.63
CA LYS A 50 -11.78 11.66 10.29
C LYS A 50 -11.66 12.77 11.32
N LYS A 51 -11.45 12.44 12.61
CA LYS A 51 -11.51 13.43 13.70
C LYS A 51 -10.14 14.00 14.07
N ASP A 52 -9.15 13.13 14.24
CA ASP A 52 -7.85 13.44 14.83
C ASP A 52 -6.68 12.95 13.96
N GLY A 53 -6.94 12.55 12.73
CA GLY A 53 -5.92 12.00 11.84
C GLY A 53 -4.72 12.92 11.62
N HIS A 54 -4.95 14.23 11.57
CA HIS A 54 -3.90 15.24 11.40
C HIS A 54 -2.96 15.38 12.64
N GLU A 55 -3.37 14.86 13.79
CA GLU A 55 -2.54 14.76 15.00
C GLU A 55 -2.01 13.33 15.18
N LEU A 56 -2.84 12.33 14.85
CA LEU A 56 -2.51 10.92 15.07
C LEU A 56 -1.42 10.44 14.13
N MET A 57 -1.55 10.67 12.81
CA MET A 57 -0.59 10.16 11.83
C MET A 57 0.83 10.71 12.07
N PRO A 58 1.05 12.04 12.27
CA PRO A 58 2.39 12.53 12.59
C PRO A 58 2.98 11.89 13.85
N TRP A 59 2.16 11.71 14.89
CA TRP A 59 2.61 11.09 16.13
C TRP A 59 3.02 9.62 15.91
N VAL A 60 2.23 8.83 15.16
CA VAL A 60 2.58 7.43 14.86
C VAL A 60 3.85 7.37 14.01
N VAL A 61 3.98 8.21 12.99
CA VAL A 61 5.19 8.28 12.15
C VAL A 61 6.43 8.54 13.01
N GLN A 62 6.39 9.55 13.88
CA GLN A 62 7.51 9.85 14.78
C GLN A 62 7.81 8.67 15.72
N THR A 63 6.77 8.07 16.31
CA THR A 63 6.89 6.91 17.21
C THR A 63 7.56 5.72 16.54
N VAL A 64 7.21 5.42 15.29
CA VAL A 64 7.81 4.33 14.51
C VAL A 64 9.26 4.68 14.14
N GLN A 65 9.50 5.89 13.63
CA GLN A 65 10.85 6.32 13.21
C GLN A 65 11.85 6.47 14.38
N GLU A 66 11.39 6.54 15.63
CA GLU A 66 12.29 6.48 16.79
C GLU A 66 13.03 5.16 16.91
N VAL A 67 12.41 4.05 16.51
CA VAL A 67 12.98 2.69 16.69
C VAL A 67 13.41 2.04 15.37
N VAL A 68 12.84 2.47 14.23
CA VAL A 68 13.20 1.98 12.89
C VAL A 68 13.46 3.14 11.93
N PRO A 69 14.49 3.98 12.18
CA PRO A 69 14.73 5.21 11.41
C PRO A 69 15.19 4.95 9.96
N ASP A 70 15.55 3.73 9.63
CA ASP A 70 16.07 3.28 8.34
C ASP A 70 15.06 2.52 7.49
N VAL A 71 13.83 2.30 7.99
CA VAL A 71 12.74 1.66 7.25
C VAL A 71 11.76 2.71 6.76
N PRO A 72 11.53 2.81 5.44
CA PRO A 72 10.53 3.72 4.89
C PRO A 72 9.12 3.32 5.27
N LEU A 73 8.21 4.30 5.39
CA LEU A 73 6.84 4.09 5.83
C LEU A 73 5.86 4.33 4.68
N ALA A 74 4.84 3.48 4.60
CA ALA A 74 3.64 3.75 3.82
C ALA A 74 2.58 4.39 4.74
N LEU A 75 1.97 5.47 4.27
CA LEU A 75 1.03 6.29 5.04
C LEU A 75 -0.39 5.98 4.54
N ASP A 76 -1.11 5.10 5.23
CA ASP A 76 -2.42 4.60 4.80
C ASP A 76 -3.57 5.26 5.57
N THR A 77 -4.20 6.18 4.90
CA THR A 77 -5.48 6.78 5.33
C THR A 77 -6.18 7.48 4.18
N SER A 78 -7.52 7.53 4.22
CA SER A 78 -8.29 8.37 3.31
C SER A 78 -8.30 9.86 3.69
N ASN A 79 -7.73 10.24 4.83
CA ASN A 79 -7.66 11.63 5.30
C ASN A 79 -6.44 12.35 4.74
N ILE A 80 -6.64 13.25 3.78
CA ILE A 80 -5.56 14.00 3.12
C ILE A 80 -4.79 14.88 4.11
N ASP A 81 -5.49 15.52 5.04
CA ASP A 81 -4.86 16.42 6.02
C ASP A 81 -3.95 15.62 6.99
N ALA A 82 -4.27 14.34 7.24
CA ALA A 82 -3.41 13.45 8.02
C ALA A 82 -2.13 13.06 7.24
N ILE A 83 -2.24 12.80 5.94
CA ILE A 83 -1.07 12.55 5.07
C ILE A 83 -0.16 13.78 5.04
N GLU A 84 -0.74 14.96 4.78
CA GLU A 84 0.02 16.22 4.74
C GLU A 84 0.74 16.49 6.07
N ALA A 85 0.05 16.30 7.20
CA ALA A 85 0.66 16.49 8.52
C ALA A 85 1.79 15.50 8.79
N ALA A 86 1.64 14.24 8.35
CA ALA A 86 2.67 13.22 8.48
C ALA A 86 3.92 13.53 7.64
N LEU A 87 3.74 13.93 6.38
CA LEU A 87 4.84 14.27 5.50
C LEU A 87 5.69 15.45 6.03
N LYS A 88 5.06 16.41 6.71
CA LYS A 88 5.77 17.55 7.34
C LYS A 88 6.72 17.15 8.48
N VAL A 89 6.49 16.03 9.14
CA VAL A 89 7.32 15.53 10.25
C VAL A 89 8.18 14.32 9.87
N TYR A 90 7.99 13.79 8.66
CA TYR A 90 8.70 12.62 8.18
C TYR A 90 10.21 12.87 8.12
N LYS A 91 10.98 11.99 8.75
CA LYS A 91 12.45 12.03 8.65
C LYS A 91 12.91 11.20 7.46
N GLU A 92 13.91 11.68 6.76
CA GLU A 92 14.48 10.99 5.59
C GLU A 92 14.87 9.55 5.90
N THR A 93 14.54 8.66 5.00
CA THR A 93 14.88 7.24 4.98
C THR A 93 15.55 6.90 3.65
N PRO A 94 16.21 5.72 3.50
CA PRO A 94 16.88 5.32 2.25
C PRO A 94 15.96 5.32 1.02
N GLN A 95 14.67 5.11 1.21
CA GLN A 95 13.63 5.24 0.18
C GLN A 95 12.62 6.31 0.63
N PRO A 96 11.94 7.01 -0.29
CA PRO A 96 10.96 8.02 0.07
C PRO A 96 9.76 7.43 0.82
N PRO A 97 8.98 8.26 1.55
CA PRO A 97 7.68 7.83 2.08
C PRO A 97 6.75 7.45 0.94
N LEU A 98 5.87 6.48 1.20
CA LEU A 98 4.89 5.98 0.25
C LEU A 98 3.48 6.40 0.68
N ILE A 99 2.79 7.21 -0.11
CA ILE A 99 1.40 7.58 0.16
C ILE A 99 0.49 6.41 -0.25
N ASN A 100 -0.26 5.84 0.69
CA ASN A 100 -1.23 4.77 0.46
C ASN A 100 -2.64 5.27 0.76
N SER A 101 -3.44 5.67 -0.26
CA SER A 101 -3.22 5.68 -1.70
C SER A 101 -3.91 6.89 -2.36
N ILE A 102 -3.62 7.12 -3.63
CA ILE A 102 -4.29 8.10 -4.45
C ILE A 102 -5.25 7.38 -5.41
N MET A 103 -6.56 7.52 -5.19
CA MET A 103 -7.59 6.99 -6.09
C MET A 103 -7.65 7.81 -7.38
N VAL A 104 -8.06 7.18 -8.48
CA VAL A 104 -8.27 7.85 -9.78
C VAL A 104 -9.60 8.61 -9.76
N ARG A 105 -9.65 9.65 -8.95
CA ARG A 105 -10.77 10.59 -8.82
C ARG A 105 -10.24 12.01 -8.75
N PRO A 106 -10.76 12.94 -9.56
CA PRO A 106 -10.27 14.32 -9.61
C PRO A 106 -10.13 14.96 -8.22
N GLU A 107 -11.15 14.85 -7.38
CA GLU A 107 -11.15 15.40 -6.02
C GLU A 107 -10.06 14.82 -5.10
N ARG A 108 -9.46 13.69 -5.49
CA ARG A 108 -8.36 13.05 -4.76
C ARG A 108 -7.01 13.42 -5.36
N TYR A 109 -6.81 13.11 -6.65
CA TYR A 109 -5.49 13.26 -7.25
C TYR A 109 -5.09 14.74 -7.46
N GLU A 110 -6.03 15.66 -7.70
CA GLU A 110 -5.74 17.09 -7.82
C GLU A 110 -5.16 17.71 -6.54
N ARG A 111 -5.47 17.14 -5.37
CA ARG A 111 -4.89 17.54 -4.08
C ARG A 111 -3.64 16.75 -3.72
N MET A 112 -3.64 15.44 -3.93
CA MET A 112 -2.62 14.54 -3.38
C MET A 112 -1.39 14.41 -4.27
N VAL A 113 -1.53 14.52 -5.59
CA VAL A 113 -0.38 14.47 -6.50
C VAL A 113 0.56 15.68 -6.30
N PRO A 114 0.07 16.94 -6.22
CA PRO A 114 0.93 18.07 -5.86
C PRO A 114 1.61 17.89 -4.49
N LEU A 115 0.90 17.34 -3.50
CA LEU A 115 1.46 17.05 -2.18
C LEU A 115 2.60 16.01 -2.24
N ALA A 116 2.42 14.94 -3.03
CA ALA A 116 3.46 13.95 -3.26
C ALA A 116 4.70 14.58 -3.92
N ALA A 117 4.51 15.44 -4.92
CA ALA A 117 5.59 16.16 -5.59
C ALA A 117 6.34 17.10 -4.63
N GLU A 118 5.63 17.88 -3.83
CA GLU A 118 6.20 18.83 -2.85
C GLU A 118 7.11 18.12 -1.82
N HIS A 119 6.67 16.94 -1.35
CA HIS A 119 7.41 16.17 -0.34
C HIS A 119 8.32 15.10 -0.92
N ASN A 120 8.50 15.03 -2.24
CA ASN A 120 9.30 14.01 -2.92
C ASN A 120 8.89 12.58 -2.55
N ALA A 121 7.60 12.37 -2.25
CA ALA A 121 7.03 11.09 -1.87
C ALA A 121 6.72 10.21 -3.09
N ASP A 122 6.88 8.89 -2.94
CA ASP A 122 6.24 7.92 -3.83
C ASP A 122 4.74 7.81 -3.48
N PHE A 123 3.92 7.29 -4.40
CA PHE A 123 2.53 7.03 -4.06
C PHE A 123 1.97 5.78 -4.75
N ILE A 124 1.03 5.14 -4.08
CA ILE A 124 0.22 4.07 -4.66
C ILE A 124 -0.92 4.69 -5.46
N ALA A 125 -0.89 4.44 -6.78
CA ALA A 125 -1.96 4.78 -7.71
C ALA A 125 -3.02 3.67 -7.64
N LEU A 126 -4.09 3.91 -6.89
CA LEU A 126 -5.17 2.93 -6.69
C LEU A 126 -6.17 3.01 -7.83
N MET A 127 -6.32 1.93 -8.60
CA MET A 127 -7.23 1.85 -9.76
C MET A 127 -8.70 1.79 -9.32
N TRP A 128 -9.11 2.78 -8.54
CA TRP A 128 -10.48 2.99 -8.09
C TRP A 128 -11.00 4.32 -8.65
N GLY A 129 -11.81 4.22 -9.70
CA GLY A 129 -12.34 5.38 -10.42
C GLY A 129 -13.60 6.00 -9.80
N PRO A 130 -14.19 7.00 -10.48
CA PRO A 130 -15.48 7.59 -10.08
C PRO A 130 -16.62 6.56 -9.99
N GLU A 131 -16.64 5.59 -10.90
CA GLU A 131 -17.62 4.49 -10.95
C GLU A 131 -17.28 3.35 -9.96
N GLY A 132 -16.18 3.44 -9.23
CA GLY A 132 -15.70 2.44 -8.28
C GLY A 132 -14.67 1.48 -8.85
N LEU A 133 -14.81 0.18 -8.54
CA LEU A 133 -13.92 -0.87 -9.03
C LEU A 133 -14.04 -1.02 -10.55
N PRO A 134 -12.92 -1.02 -11.31
CA PRO A 134 -12.94 -1.23 -12.75
C PRO A 134 -13.52 -2.59 -13.13
N ARG A 135 -14.25 -2.64 -14.25
CA ARG A 135 -14.92 -3.87 -14.71
C ARG A 135 -13.95 -4.92 -15.21
N ASP A 136 -12.88 -4.46 -15.86
CA ASP A 136 -11.89 -5.32 -16.51
C ASP A 136 -10.49 -4.68 -16.57
N GLU A 137 -9.53 -5.34 -17.22
CA GLU A 137 -8.17 -4.89 -17.45
C GLU A 137 -8.08 -3.61 -18.28
N ASN A 138 -9.01 -3.40 -19.22
CA ASN A 138 -8.99 -2.24 -20.09
C ASN A 138 -9.42 -0.98 -19.33
N GLU A 139 -10.41 -1.10 -18.45
CA GLU A 139 -10.76 0.01 -17.55
C GLU A 139 -9.64 0.32 -16.55
N ARG A 140 -8.95 -0.70 -16.02
CA ARG A 140 -7.74 -0.48 -15.22
C ARG A 140 -6.67 0.28 -15.99
N ALA A 141 -6.44 -0.11 -17.25
CA ALA A 141 -5.48 0.55 -18.12
C ALA A 141 -5.85 2.01 -18.36
N ALA A 142 -7.13 2.30 -18.64
CA ALA A 142 -7.60 3.67 -18.85
C ALA A 142 -7.40 4.55 -17.58
N LEU A 143 -7.78 4.04 -16.41
CA LEU A 143 -7.55 4.73 -15.13
C LEU A 143 -6.05 4.93 -14.86
N CYS A 144 -5.22 3.94 -15.16
CA CYS A 144 -3.78 4.03 -15.01
C CYS A 144 -3.20 5.15 -15.85
N VAL A 145 -3.54 5.21 -17.14
CA VAL A 145 -3.09 6.26 -18.07
C VAL A 145 -3.51 7.64 -17.57
N GLU A 146 -4.75 7.81 -17.10
CA GLU A 146 -5.26 9.09 -16.58
C GLU A 146 -4.41 9.59 -15.41
N LEU A 147 -4.20 8.76 -14.39
CA LEU A 147 -3.47 9.19 -13.19
C LEU A 147 -1.97 9.37 -13.46
N ILE A 148 -1.35 8.50 -14.25
CA ILE A 148 0.05 8.63 -14.67
C ILE A 148 0.27 9.93 -15.44
N TYR A 149 -0.61 10.24 -16.40
CA TYR A 149 -0.54 11.49 -17.16
C TYR A 149 -0.59 12.70 -16.22
N PHE A 150 -1.54 12.74 -15.29
CA PHE A 150 -1.68 13.83 -14.34
C PHE A 150 -0.45 13.97 -13.43
N ALA A 151 0.11 12.84 -12.98
CA ALA A 151 1.32 12.83 -12.15
C ALA A 151 2.56 13.32 -12.90
N ASN A 152 2.72 12.91 -14.16
CA ASN A 152 3.83 13.38 -15.01
C ASN A 152 3.75 14.89 -15.29
N GLU A 153 2.53 15.44 -15.56
CA GLU A 153 2.34 16.88 -15.70
C GLU A 153 2.70 17.65 -14.40
N ALA A 154 2.56 17.03 -13.25
CA ALA A 154 3.02 17.56 -11.95
C ALA A 154 4.51 17.33 -11.68
N GLY A 155 5.25 16.73 -12.61
CA GLY A 155 6.70 16.48 -12.51
C GLY A 155 7.08 15.21 -11.75
N ILE A 156 6.14 14.30 -11.46
CA ILE A 156 6.45 13.02 -10.80
C ILE A 156 6.74 11.97 -11.88
N PRO A 157 7.95 11.38 -11.94
CA PRO A 157 8.31 10.34 -12.89
C PRO A 157 7.66 8.99 -12.52
N ASN A 158 7.56 8.09 -13.51
CA ASN A 158 6.86 6.81 -13.35
C ASN A 158 7.46 5.91 -12.27
N ASP A 159 8.77 5.92 -12.06
CA ASP A 159 9.47 5.11 -11.06
C ASP A 159 9.10 5.43 -9.60
N LYS A 160 8.40 6.56 -9.38
CA LYS A 160 7.80 6.97 -8.10
C LYS A 160 6.34 6.55 -7.94
N ILE A 161 5.75 5.94 -8.95
CA ILE A 161 4.34 5.57 -8.96
C ILE A 161 4.21 4.05 -8.82
N TRP A 162 3.40 3.61 -7.85
CA TRP A 162 3.16 2.20 -7.54
C TRP A 162 1.72 1.85 -7.87
N VAL A 163 1.48 1.19 -8.99
CA VAL A 163 0.13 0.93 -9.49
C VAL A 163 -0.51 -0.24 -8.75
N ASP A 164 -1.67 0.00 -8.11
CA ASP A 164 -2.50 -1.02 -7.47
C ASP A 164 -3.78 -1.24 -8.29
N GLY A 165 -3.82 -2.37 -9.00
CA GLY A 165 -4.98 -2.78 -9.80
C GLY A 165 -6.11 -3.45 -9.00
N ILE A 166 -5.99 -3.54 -7.68
CA ILE A 166 -6.96 -4.00 -6.69
C ILE A 166 -7.21 -5.50 -6.72
N VAL A 167 -6.79 -6.16 -5.63
CA VAL A 167 -7.14 -7.57 -5.34
C VAL A 167 -8.53 -7.62 -4.70
N THR A 168 -9.39 -8.50 -5.20
CA THR A 168 -10.74 -8.73 -4.68
C THR A 168 -10.85 -10.12 -4.02
N PRO A 169 -11.84 -10.34 -3.13
CA PRO A 169 -12.04 -11.63 -2.50
C PRO A 169 -12.31 -12.75 -3.51
N LEU A 170 -11.57 -13.87 -3.40
CA LEU A 170 -11.65 -15.01 -4.32
C LEU A 170 -13.06 -15.60 -4.42
N ASN A 171 -13.76 -15.71 -3.28
CA ASN A 171 -15.09 -16.32 -3.22
C ASN A 171 -16.22 -15.47 -3.83
N ILE A 172 -15.94 -14.21 -4.18
CA ILE A 172 -16.95 -13.26 -4.68
C ILE A 172 -16.67 -12.88 -6.13
N GLN A 173 -15.40 -12.59 -6.48
CA GLN A 173 -15.05 -11.93 -7.73
C GLN A 173 -13.84 -12.57 -8.44
N GLN A 174 -13.86 -13.86 -8.69
CA GLN A 174 -12.78 -14.55 -9.42
C GLN A 174 -12.40 -13.91 -10.76
N PRO A 175 -13.35 -13.44 -11.62
CA PRO A 175 -12.99 -12.80 -12.87
C PRO A 175 -12.12 -11.54 -12.67
N GLN A 176 -12.29 -10.83 -11.56
CA GLN A 176 -11.49 -9.65 -11.23
C GLN A 176 -10.03 -10.00 -10.92
N LEU A 177 -9.78 -11.18 -10.32
CA LEU A 177 -8.42 -11.65 -10.06
C LEU A 177 -7.68 -11.98 -11.35
N MET A 178 -8.38 -12.59 -12.32
CA MET A 178 -7.81 -12.89 -13.64
C MET A 178 -7.56 -11.59 -14.42
N SER A 179 -8.51 -10.66 -14.41
CA SER A 179 -8.38 -9.34 -15.04
C SER A 179 -7.22 -8.54 -14.43
N LEU A 180 -6.99 -8.62 -13.12
CA LEU A 180 -5.81 -7.99 -12.49
C LEU A 180 -4.50 -8.59 -13.03
N MET A 181 -4.41 -9.90 -13.19
CA MET A 181 -3.22 -10.56 -13.75
C MET A 181 -2.94 -10.11 -15.18
N THR A 182 -3.99 -10.04 -16.02
CA THR A 182 -3.89 -9.54 -17.39
C THR A 182 -3.43 -8.08 -17.41
N PHE A 183 -4.04 -7.23 -16.59
CA PHE A 183 -3.62 -5.82 -16.45
C PHE A 183 -2.16 -5.71 -16.01
N GLN A 184 -1.72 -6.55 -15.08
CA GLN A 184 -0.34 -6.55 -14.59
C GLN A 184 0.66 -6.88 -15.72
N GLU A 185 0.33 -7.80 -16.62
CA GLU A 185 1.16 -8.10 -17.81
C GLU A 185 1.20 -6.94 -18.82
N MET A 186 0.14 -6.11 -18.89
CA MET A 186 0.08 -4.92 -19.75
C MET A 186 0.83 -3.72 -19.16
N LEU A 187 1.02 -3.68 -17.85
CA LEU A 187 1.53 -2.48 -17.15
C LEU A 187 2.88 -1.97 -17.67
N PRO A 188 3.89 -2.79 -18.02
CA PRO A 188 5.16 -2.30 -18.56
C PRO A 188 5.04 -1.51 -19.89
N GLU A 189 4.00 -1.78 -20.68
CA GLU A 189 3.72 -1.07 -21.92
C GLU A 189 2.92 0.22 -21.68
N ILE A 190 2.02 0.21 -20.67
CA ILE A 190 1.14 1.34 -20.32
C ILE A 190 1.92 2.41 -19.55
N ALA A 191 2.71 1.98 -18.57
CA ALA A 191 3.44 2.83 -17.64
C ALA A 191 4.88 2.29 -17.44
N PRO A 192 5.77 2.47 -18.42
CA PRO A 192 7.16 2.04 -18.30
C PRO A 192 7.80 2.60 -17.02
N GLU A 193 8.59 1.79 -16.33
CA GLU A 193 9.29 2.10 -15.07
C GLU A 193 8.38 2.23 -13.83
N ALA A 194 7.05 2.31 -13.99
CA ALA A 194 6.17 2.28 -12.83
C ALA A 194 6.29 0.95 -12.09
N LYS A 195 6.26 1.04 -10.77
CA LYS A 195 6.19 -0.16 -9.92
C LYS A 195 4.75 -0.63 -9.82
N SER A 196 4.54 -1.83 -9.29
CA SER A 196 3.21 -2.34 -8.99
C SER A 196 3.13 -2.88 -7.58
N THR A 197 1.94 -2.77 -6.99
CA THR A 197 1.63 -3.29 -5.66
C THR A 197 0.20 -3.79 -5.58
N CYS A 198 -0.16 -4.45 -4.49
CA CYS A 198 -1.55 -4.75 -4.16
C CYS A 198 -1.71 -5.09 -2.67
N GLY A 199 -2.91 -4.87 -2.14
CA GLY A 199 -3.33 -5.40 -0.84
C GLY A 199 -3.61 -6.91 -0.95
N LEU A 200 -2.58 -7.74 -0.80
CA LEU A 200 -2.64 -9.17 -1.07
C LEU A 200 -3.68 -9.90 -0.21
N SER A 201 -3.80 -9.54 1.06
CA SER A 201 -4.70 -10.17 2.01
C SER A 201 -6.19 -10.09 1.63
N ASN A 202 -6.54 -9.21 0.70
CA ASN A 202 -7.92 -9.11 0.20
C ASN A 202 -8.41 -10.38 -0.50
N ILE A 203 -7.52 -11.18 -1.12
CA ILE A 203 -7.92 -12.44 -1.78
C ILE A 203 -8.56 -13.42 -0.82
N SER A 204 -8.11 -13.43 0.43
CA SER A 204 -8.56 -14.35 1.48
C SER A 204 -9.67 -13.77 2.37
N ASN A 205 -10.20 -12.60 2.06
CA ASN A 205 -11.34 -12.04 2.78
C ASN A 205 -12.62 -12.83 2.47
N GLY A 206 -13.21 -13.43 3.53
CA GLY A 206 -14.45 -14.22 3.44
C GLY A 206 -14.28 -15.74 3.30
N PRO A 207 -13.26 -16.32 2.64
CA PRO A 207 -12.93 -17.74 2.79
C PRO A 207 -12.63 -18.14 4.24
N PRO A 208 -12.72 -19.47 4.57
CA PRO A 208 -12.34 -19.98 5.88
C PRO A 208 -10.89 -19.61 6.25
N GLU A 209 -10.66 -19.23 7.50
CA GLU A 209 -9.38 -18.72 8.03
C GLU A 209 -8.19 -19.64 7.72
N HIS A 210 -8.37 -20.97 7.82
CA HIS A 210 -7.31 -21.94 7.54
C HIS A 210 -6.84 -21.95 6.08
N LEU A 211 -7.59 -21.35 5.16
CA LEU A 211 -7.21 -21.21 3.74
C LEU A 211 -6.42 -19.92 3.48
N ARG A 212 -6.41 -18.96 4.42
CA ARG A 212 -5.78 -17.66 4.23
C ARG A 212 -4.30 -17.75 3.78
N PRO A 213 -3.43 -18.52 4.44
CA PRO A 213 -2.03 -18.60 4.02
C PRO A 213 -1.87 -19.13 2.60
N ILE A 214 -2.53 -20.24 2.26
CA ILE A 214 -2.38 -20.84 0.94
C ILE A 214 -2.94 -19.94 -0.18
N LEU A 215 -4.03 -19.21 0.07
CA LEU A 215 -4.59 -18.26 -0.90
C LEU A 215 -3.64 -17.11 -1.14
N ASN A 216 -3.13 -16.49 -0.07
CA ASN A 216 -2.20 -15.37 -0.15
C ASN A 216 -0.90 -15.79 -0.86
N GLN A 217 -0.26 -16.87 -0.43
CA GLN A 217 0.99 -17.38 -1.00
C GLN A 217 0.83 -17.75 -2.47
N THR A 218 -0.23 -18.48 -2.82
CA THR A 218 -0.49 -18.90 -4.21
C THR A 218 -0.69 -17.70 -5.11
N TYR A 219 -1.55 -16.76 -4.72
CA TYR A 219 -1.85 -15.62 -5.57
C TYR A 219 -0.65 -14.66 -5.69
N MET A 220 0.14 -14.50 -4.62
CA MET A 220 1.39 -13.75 -4.68
C MET A 220 2.34 -14.30 -5.76
N VAL A 221 2.53 -15.63 -5.82
CA VAL A 221 3.38 -16.27 -6.84
C VAL A 221 2.80 -16.08 -8.25
N MET A 222 1.48 -16.17 -8.41
CA MET A 222 0.81 -15.92 -9.69
C MET A 222 1.02 -14.46 -10.14
N LEU A 223 0.84 -13.50 -9.24
CA LEU A 223 1.07 -12.08 -9.52
C LEU A 223 2.54 -11.78 -9.82
N GLN A 224 3.46 -12.40 -9.11
CA GLN A 224 4.90 -12.27 -9.37
C GLN A 224 5.26 -12.76 -10.78
N LYS A 225 4.64 -13.87 -11.25
CA LYS A 225 4.79 -14.36 -12.63
C LYS A 225 4.32 -13.34 -13.66
N CYS A 226 3.28 -12.54 -13.33
CA CYS A 226 2.78 -11.47 -14.19
C CYS A 226 3.57 -10.14 -14.05
N GLY A 227 4.65 -10.11 -13.26
CA GLY A 227 5.51 -8.94 -13.12
C GLY A 227 5.20 -8.03 -11.92
N MET A 228 4.38 -8.48 -10.95
CA MET A 228 4.12 -7.71 -9.72
C MET A 228 5.42 -7.45 -8.96
N ALA A 229 5.70 -6.17 -8.68
CA ALA A 229 6.94 -5.74 -8.03
C ALA A 229 6.88 -5.86 -6.50
N SER A 230 5.71 -5.58 -5.92
CA SER A 230 5.52 -5.55 -4.46
C SER A 230 4.13 -6.04 -4.03
N VAL A 231 3.99 -6.36 -2.76
CA VAL A 231 2.70 -6.64 -2.12
C VAL A 231 2.64 -6.03 -0.72
N ILE A 232 1.46 -5.57 -0.32
CA ILE A 232 1.13 -5.28 1.07
C ILE A 232 0.69 -6.62 1.67
N ALA A 233 1.43 -7.10 2.68
CA ALA A 233 1.36 -8.48 3.12
C ALA A 233 1.27 -8.62 4.64
N ASP A 234 0.63 -9.70 5.05
CA ASP A 234 0.53 -10.13 6.44
C ASP A 234 1.92 -10.53 6.98
N THR A 235 2.40 -9.83 7.99
CA THR A 235 3.71 -10.07 8.60
C THR A 235 3.75 -11.30 9.50
N LEU A 236 2.60 -11.93 9.75
CA LEU A 236 2.51 -13.16 10.54
C LEU A 236 2.70 -14.42 9.68
N ASP A 237 2.70 -14.30 8.35
CA ASP A 237 2.93 -15.43 7.44
C ASP A 237 4.42 -15.55 7.06
N ASP A 238 5.22 -16.18 7.92
CA ASP A 238 6.65 -16.40 7.68
C ASP A 238 6.93 -17.16 6.37
N GLN A 239 6.02 -18.06 5.93
CA GLN A 239 6.19 -18.79 4.68
C GLN A 239 6.02 -17.87 3.48
N LEU A 240 5.05 -16.96 3.51
CA LEU A 240 4.87 -15.94 2.49
C LEU A 240 6.12 -15.08 2.36
N ILE A 241 6.66 -14.62 3.49
CA ILE A 241 7.90 -13.82 3.54
C ILE A 241 9.07 -14.58 2.91
N ASP A 242 9.27 -15.84 3.28
CA ASP A 242 10.33 -16.68 2.74
C ASP A 242 10.20 -16.90 1.23
N ILE A 243 8.97 -17.13 0.72
CA ILE A 243 8.69 -17.28 -0.72
C ILE A 243 9.02 -15.95 -1.44
N ALA A 244 8.53 -14.82 -0.93
CA ALA A 244 8.74 -13.51 -1.52
C ALA A 244 10.23 -13.12 -1.59
N LYS A 245 11.02 -13.52 -0.59
CA LYS A 245 12.47 -13.29 -0.51
C LYS A 245 13.31 -14.37 -1.23
N GLY A 246 12.68 -15.37 -1.84
CA GLY A 246 13.36 -16.43 -2.59
C GLY A 246 14.15 -17.41 -1.72
N LYS A 247 13.73 -17.61 -0.47
CA LYS A 247 14.34 -18.57 0.47
C LYS A 247 13.69 -19.95 0.40
N ARG A 248 12.58 -20.11 -0.32
CA ARG A 248 11.84 -21.35 -0.57
C ARG A 248 11.36 -21.42 -2.01
#